data_90c9e43a1041bdd13dad6287f3c72604
#
_entry.id   90c9e43a1041bdd13dad6287f3c72604
#
_cell.length_a   1.000
_cell.length_b   1.000
_cell.length_c   1.000
_cell.angle_alpha   90.00
_cell.angle_beta   90.00
_cell.angle_gamma   90.00
#
_symmetry.space_group_name_H-M   'P 1'
#
loop_
_entity.id
_entity.type
_entity.pdbx_description
1 polymer ?
#
loop_
_entity_poly.entity_id
_entity_poly.type
_entity_poly.pdbx_seq_one_letter_code
_entity_poly.pdbx_strand_id
1 'polypeptide(L)'
;RSPSRGLGDVYKRQLRGILRYQLADHYLHRRYDDHGGRNGKGRLFRWLCMRLAKLVKYQVIPIFVTFMVLSGILAMFIDSITVILFLAAVTIELSQLLKFNPVPMILAEVFCANLGGSATMCGDPPNIIIGTSLGYSFTDFLTNTGLIAGISLVVVVLYFYLVFHKELRASEAAAVGSNQTYPDPSEAITDKKGFIISTVIFLCAVALLVTHAQTGLTVSCIGVFITIVTLIAAGRDALKLIKQIDYKTLLFFIGLFMVVGGLEQTGILKVMANFIGDISNGNLMLMIAIILWISAIASAFVDNIPFAATMI
;
A
#
# COMPACT_ATOMS: atom_id res chain seq x y z
N ARG A 1 -31.81 -20.34 -7.96
CA ARG A 1 -31.07 -19.11 -8.28
C ARG A 1 -29.57 -19.46 -8.45
N SER A 2 -28.99 -19.16 -9.60
CA SER A 2 -27.60 -19.52 -9.92
C SER A 2 -26.63 -18.78 -8.97
N PRO A 3 -25.58 -19.45 -8.43
CA PRO A 3 -24.60 -18.86 -7.52
C PRO A 3 -23.86 -17.64 -8.08
N SER A 4 -23.76 -17.54 -9.41
CA SER A 4 -23.13 -16.43 -10.12
C SER A 4 -23.84 -15.06 -9.95
N ARG A 5 -25.15 -15.04 -9.65
CA ARG A 5 -25.86 -13.79 -9.38
C ARG A 5 -25.56 -13.21 -7.98
N GLY A 6 -25.26 -14.06 -7.01
CA GLY A 6 -24.92 -13.61 -5.65
C GLY A 6 -23.58 -12.89 -5.57
N LEU A 7 -22.56 -13.38 -6.28
CA LEU A 7 -21.23 -12.78 -6.31
C LEU A 7 -21.24 -11.41 -6.99
N GLY A 8 -21.96 -11.27 -8.11
CA GLY A 8 -22.13 -10.00 -8.81
C GLY A 8 -22.84 -8.93 -7.97
N ASP A 9 -23.81 -9.34 -7.13
CA ASP A 9 -24.53 -8.41 -6.25
C ASP A 9 -23.73 -7.99 -5.02
N VAL A 10 -22.84 -8.85 -4.50
CA VAL A 10 -21.87 -8.50 -3.44
C VAL A 10 -20.86 -7.51 -3.99
N TYR A 11 -20.28 -7.76 -5.16
CA TYR A 11 -19.39 -6.82 -5.85
C TYR A 11 -20.04 -5.47 -6.12
N LYS A 12 -21.29 -5.45 -6.62
CA LYS A 12 -22.05 -4.21 -6.84
C LYS A 12 -22.39 -3.46 -5.54
N ARG A 13 -22.54 -4.15 -4.41
CA ARG A 13 -22.74 -3.50 -3.10
C ARG A 13 -21.43 -2.91 -2.57
N GLN A 14 -20.32 -3.61 -2.72
CA GLN A 14 -18.97 -3.09 -2.36
C GLN A 14 -18.58 -1.91 -3.25
N LEU A 15 -18.79 -2.00 -4.57
CA LEU A 15 -18.58 -0.86 -5.48
C LEU A 15 -19.49 0.33 -5.13
N ARG A 16 -20.75 0.10 -4.76
CA ARG A 16 -21.65 1.17 -4.29
C ARG A 16 -21.22 1.73 -2.94
N GLY A 17 -20.61 0.92 -2.07
CA GLY A 17 -20.00 1.35 -0.82
C GLY A 17 -18.80 2.28 -1.09
N ILE A 18 -17.91 1.87 -1.97
CA ILE A 18 -16.74 2.65 -2.41
C ILE A 18 -17.18 3.94 -3.13
N LEU A 19 -18.16 3.86 -4.03
CA LEU A 19 -18.74 5.03 -4.71
C LEU A 19 -19.45 5.99 -3.73
N ARG A 20 -20.13 5.49 -2.69
CA ARG A 20 -20.71 6.34 -1.64
C ARG A 20 -19.65 6.96 -0.76
N TYR A 21 -18.56 6.26 -0.47
CA TYR A 21 -17.41 6.80 0.23
C TYR A 21 -16.74 7.89 -0.62
N GLN A 22 -16.61 7.69 -1.91
CA GLN A 22 -16.08 8.68 -2.86
C GLN A 22 -16.99 9.87 -3.07
N LEU A 23 -18.33 9.68 -3.09
CA LEU A 23 -19.28 10.80 -3.13
C LEU A 23 -19.24 11.59 -1.83
N ALA A 24 -19.08 10.93 -0.68
CA ALA A 24 -18.87 11.60 0.60
C ALA A 24 -17.53 12.33 0.63
N ASP A 25 -16.47 11.75 0.05
CA ASP A 25 -15.15 12.34 -0.07
C ASP A 25 -15.15 13.51 -1.09
N HIS A 26 -15.88 13.39 -2.19
CA HIS A 26 -16.09 14.49 -3.15
C HIS A 26 -16.90 15.64 -2.53
N TYR A 27 -17.90 15.33 -1.67
CA TYR A 27 -18.63 16.35 -0.88
C TYR A 27 -17.73 16.98 0.19
N LEU A 28 -16.86 16.20 0.82
CA LEU A 28 -15.85 16.68 1.75
C LEU A 28 -14.77 17.47 1.04
N HIS A 29 -14.26 17.05 -0.12
CA HIS A 29 -13.32 17.81 -0.94
C HIS A 29 -13.91 19.16 -1.40
N ARG A 30 -15.14 19.22 -1.85
CA ARG A 30 -15.81 20.47 -2.23
C ARG A 30 -15.97 21.45 -1.06
N ARG A 31 -16.15 20.90 0.16
CA ARG A 31 -16.22 21.72 1.39
C ARG A 31 -14.84 22.08 1.94
N TYR A 32 -13.79 21.34 1.55
CA TYR A 32 -12.40 21.63 1.93
C TYR A 32 -11.67 22.53 0.93
N ASP A 33 -12.02 22.51 -0.34
CA ASP A 33 -11.49 23.41 -1.36
C ASP A 33 -11.95 24.86 -1.14
N ASP A 34 -13.16 25.07 -0.63
CA ASP A 34 -13.68 26.39 -0.26
C ASP A 34 -13.01 27.01 0.99
N HIS A 35 -12.24 26.24 1.76
CA HIS A 35 -11.57 26.70 2.98
C HIS A 35 -10.06 26.47 3.00
N GLY A 36 -9.39 26.51 1.85
CA GLY A 36 -7.93 26.68 1.78
C GLY A 36 -7.11 25.68 2.60
N GLY A 37 -7.54 24.41 2.67
CA GLY A 37 -6.85 23.37 3.40
C GLY A 37 -5.51 23.01 2.76
N ARG A 38 -4.44 23.71 3.17
CA ARG A 38 -3.04 23.43 2.84
C ARG A 38 -2.56 22.12 3.48
N ASN A 39 -3.11 20.97 3.11
CA ASN A 39 -2.62 19.70 3.64
C ASN A 39 -1.56 19.12 2.73
N GLY A 40 -0.30 19.22 3.16
CA GLY A 40 0.90 18.77 2.44
C GLY A 40 1.03 17.25 2.27
N LYS A 41 0.07 16.46 2.74
CA LYS A 41 0.07 15.00 2.61
C LYS A 41 -0.44 14.59 1.24
N GLY A 42 0.39 13.99 0.42
CA GLY A 42 0.02 13.45 -0.89
C GLY A 42 0.49 14.27 -2.09
N ARG A 43 0.98 15.50 -1.91
CA ARG A 43 1.44 16.33 -3.05
C ARG A 43 2.61 15.72 -3.79
N LEU A 44 3.57 15.11 -3.08
CA LEU A 44 4.71 14.41 -3.68
C LEU A 44 4.23 13.27 -4.59
N PHE A 45 3.35 12.43 -4.06
CA PHE A 45 2.87 11.25 -4.80
C PHE A 45 1.96 11.63 -5.95
N ARG A 46 1.05 12.60 -5.76
CA ARG A 46 0.23 13.13 -6.85
C ARG A 46 1.10 13.74 -7.96
N TRP A 47 2.09 14.56 -7.60
CA TRP A 47 3.06 15.10 -8.55
C TRP A 47 3.81 14.00 -9.28
N LEU A 48 4.28 12.97 -8.55
CA LEU A 48 4.99 11.82 -9.12
C LEU A 48 4.12 11.08 -10.13
N CYS A 49 2.87 10.76 -9.77
CA CYS A 49 1.93 10.10 -10.66
C CYS A 49 1.64 10.92 -11.92
N MET A 50 1.36 12.21 -11.75
CA MET A 50 1.10 13.10 -12.89
C MET A 50 2.36 13.29 -13.76
N ARG A 51 3.55 13.32 -13.16
CA ARG A 51 4.82 13.37 -13.88
C ARG A 51 5.05 12.12 -14.71
N LEU A 52 4.78 10.95 -14.14
CA LEU A 52 4.86 9.68 -14.85
C LEU A 52 3.81 9.57 -15.96
N ALA A 53 2.57 9.96 -15.70
CA ALA A 53 1.52 10.01 -16.73
C ALA A 53 1.91 10.91 -17.89
N LYS A 54 2.50 12.08 -17.62
CA LYS A 54 3.05 12.99 -18.66
C LYS A 54 4.21 12.36 -19.43
N LEU A 55 5.10 11.64 -18.74
CA LEU A 55 6.24 10.94 -19.35
C LEU A 55 5.78 9.88 -20.37
N VAL A 56 4.72 9.16 -20.06
CA VAL A 56 4.11 8.16 -20.94
C VAL A 56 3.04 8.78 -21.88
N LYS A 57 3.04 10.12 -22.03
CA LYS A 57 2.19 10.88 -22.95
C LYS A 57 0.68 10.65 -22.73
N TYR A 58 0.27 10.39 -21.51
CA TYR A 58 -1.11 10.09 -21.12
C TYR A 58 -1.75 8.92 -21.90
N GLN A 59 -0.95 7.99 -22.41
CA GLN A 59 -1.44 6.77 -23.05
C GLN A 59 -1.92 5.77 -21.98
N VAL A 60 -3.10 5.17 -22.19
CA VAL A 60 -3.78 4.35 -21.17
C VAL A 60 -2.97 3.10 -20.81
N ILE A 61 -2.43 2.38 -21.81
CA ILE A 61 -1.65 1.15 -21.60
C ILE A 61 -0.33 1.44 -20.86
N PRO A 62 0.50 2.39 -21.28
CA PRO A 62 1.70 2.75 -20.53
C PRO A 62 1.41 3.26 -19.10
N ILE A 63 0.32 4.01 -18.88
CA ILE A 63 -0.10 4.44 -17.53
C ILE A 63 -0.42 3.21 -16.68
N PHE A 64 -1.19 2.26 -17.22
CA PHE A 64 -1.54 1.03 -16.53
C PHE A 64 -0.31 0.29 -16.00
N VAL A 65 0.67 0.01 -16.87
CA VAL A 65 1.91 -0.68 -16.49
C VAL A 65 2.74 0.16 -15.51
N THR A 66 2.88 1.46 -15.78
CA THR A 66 3.68 2.37 -14.94
C THR A 66 3.10 2.48 -13.54
N PHE A 67 1.77 2.57 -13.39
CA PHE A 67 1.12 2.69 -12.09
C PHE A 67 1.16 1.37 -11.31
N MET A 68 1.07 0.23 -11.98
CA MET A 68 1.29 -1.07 -11.35
C MET A 68 2.70 -1.16 -10.74
N VAL A 69 3.73 -0.83 -11.53
CA VAL A 69 5.12 -0.85 -11.07
C VAL A 69 5.34 0.18 -9.97
N LEU A 70 4.81 1.39 -10.13
CA LEU A 70 4.89 2.45 -9.13
C LEU A 70 4.24 2.02 -7.81
N SER A 71 3.07 1.38 -7.87
CA SER A 71 2.36 0.85 -6.71
C SER A 71 3.24 -0.13 -5.92
N GLY A 72 3.85 -1.08 -6.61
CA GLY A 72 4.78 -2.03 -6.00
C GLY A 72 6.00 -1.34 -5.37
N ILE A 73 6.65 -0.43 -6.09
CA ILE A 73 7.85 0.26 -5.59
C ILE A 73 7.53 1.13 -4.37
N LEU A 74 6.43 1.88 -4.40
CA LEU A 74 6.06 2.73 -3.27
C LEU A 74 5.68 1.93 -2.04
N ALA A 75 5.00 0.81 -2.22
CA ALA A 75 4.60 -0.07 -1.12
C ALA A 75 5.80 -0.75 -0.42
N MET A 76 6.97 -0.76 -1.01
CA MET A 76 8.20 -1.19 -0.33
C MET A 76 8.60 -0.28 0.85
N PHE A 77 8.17 0.98 0.83
CA PHE A 77 8.58 2.01 1.81
C PHE A 77 7.43 2.64 2.57
N ILE A 78 6.22 2.46 2.08
CA ILE A 78 4.99 3.04 2.62
C ILE A 78 3.98 1.90 2.70
N ASP A 79 3.18 1.90 3.75
CA ASP A 79 2.08 0.96 3.91
C ASP A 79 1.23 0.82 2.64
N SER A 80 0.96 -0.41 2.23
CA SER A 80 0.27 -0.75 0.99
C SER A 80 -1.11 -0.11 0.90
N ILE A 81 -1.85 -0.01 2.02
CA ILE A 81 -3.18 0.62 2.07
C ILE A 81 -3.07 2.12 1.73
N THR A 82 -2.08 2.80 2.30
CA THR A 82 -1.84 4.23 2.02
C THR A 82 -1.49 4.45 0.56
N VAL A 83 -0.64 3.60 -0.03
CA VAL A 83 -0.28 3.66 -1.45
C VAL A 83 -1.51 3.49 -2.33
N ILE A 84 -2.34 2.49 -2.05
CA ILE A 84 -3.56 2.21 -2.81
C ILE A 84 -4.53 3.40 -2.74
N LEU A 85 -4.75 3.98 -1.57
CA LEU A 85 -5.70 5.07 -1.40
C LEU A 85 -5.37 6.29 -2.27
N PHE A 86 -4.10 6.70 -2.32
CA PHE A 86 -3.76 7.86 -3.13
C PHE A 86 -3.59 7.53 -4.62
N LEU A 87 -3.06 6.34 -4.98
CA LEU A 87 -2.98 5.90 -6.38
C LEU A 87 -4.37 5.77 -6.99
N ALA A 88 -5.29 5.10 -6.31
CA ALA A 88 -6.67 4.97 -6.76
C ALA A 88 -7.35 6.34 -6.99
N ALA A 89 -7.09 7.33 -6.12
CA ALA A 89 -7.62 8.68 -6.32
C ALA A 89 -7.09 9.32 -7.61
N VAL A 90 -5.79 9.21 -7.89
CA VAL A 90 -5.18 9.72 -9.14
C VAL A 90 -5.66 8.91 -10.35
N THR A 91 -5.78 7.59 -10.22
CA THR A 91 -6.30 6.71 -11.28
C THR A 91 -7.73 7.07 -11.65
N ILE A 92 -8.59 7.37 -10.67
CA ILE A 92 -9.97 7.84 -10.91
C ILE A 92 -9.95 9.20 -11.61
N GLU A 93 -9.12 10.15 -11.18
CA GLU A 93 -8.97 11.46 -11.83
C GLU A 93 -8.56 11.29 -13.30
N LEU A 94 -7.54 10.46 -13.57
CA LEU A 94 -7.10 10.16 -14.94
C LEU A 94 -8.15 9.40 -15.75
N SER A 95 -8.92 8.50 -15.12
CA SER A 95 -9.97 7.74 -15.80
C SER A 95 -11.10 8.64 -16.30
N GLN A 96 -11.46 9.66 -15.53
CA GLN A 96 -12.44 10.66 -15.94
C GLN A 96 -11.92 11.52 -17.10
N LEU A 97 -10.63 11.87 -17.06
CA LEU A 97 -9.97 12.64 -18.10
C LEU A 97 -9.80 11.85 -19.40
N LEU A 98 -9.30 10.61 -19.29
CA LEU A 98 -8.98 9.76 -20.44
C LEU A 98 -10.14 8.85 -20.86
N LYS A 99 -11.26 8.88 -20.13
CA LYS A 99 -12.50 8.12 -20.37
C LYS A 99 -12.29 6.61 -20.43
N PHE A 100 -11.45 6.06 -19.55
CA PHE A 100 -11.29 4.62 -19.38
C PHE A 100 -11.96 4.11 -18.09
N ASN A 101 -12.18 2.78 -18.02
CA ASN A 101 -12.69 2.15 -16.81
C ASN A 101 -11.56 2.04 -15.76
N PRO A 102 -11.66 2.69 -14.57
CA PRO A 102 -10.60 2.65 -13.56
C PRO A 102 -10.49 1.31 -12.83
N VAL A 103 -11.52 0.48 -12.85
CA VAL A 103 -11.60 -0.74 -12.02
C VAL A 103 -10.46 -1.73 -12.31
N PRO A 104 -10.13 -2.07 -13.58
CA PRO A 104 -9.00 -2.95 -13.88
C PRO A 104 -7.66 -2.42 -13.37
N MET A 105 -7.45 -1.09 -13.49
CA MET A 105 -6.21 -0.45 -13.06
C MET A 105 -6.07 -0.46 -11.55
N ILE A 106 -7.10 -0.05 -10.81
CA ILE A 106 -7.10 -0.07 -9.34
C ILE A 106 -6.91 -1.48 -8.81
N LEU A 107 -7.58 -2.47 -9.42
CA LEU A 107 -7.40 -3.88 -9.02
C LEU A 107 -5.95 -4.32 -9.18
N ALA A 108 -5.33 -4.00 -10.31
CA ALA A 108 -3.94 -4.32 -10.58
C ALA A 108 -2.96 -3.58 -9.65
N GLU A 109 -3.23 -2.31 -9.34
CA GLU A 109 -2.47 -1.52 -8.35
C GLU A 109 -2.51 -2.16 -6.96
N VAL A 110 -3.69 -2.65 -6.51
CA VAL A 110 -3.85 -3.34 -5.23
C VAL A 110 -2.98 -4.59 -5.15
N PHE A 111 -2.99 -5.43 -6.19
CA PHE A 111 -2.14 -6.61 -6.24
C PHE A 111 -0.65 -6.27 -6.19
N CYS A 112 -0.23 -5.26 -6.96
CA CYS A 112 1.16 -4.82 -6.98
C CYS A 112 1.59 -4.17 -5.67
N ALA A 113 0.73 -3.40 -5.01
CA ALA A 113 1.01 -2.82 -3.70
C ALA A 113 1.25 -3.90 -2.64
N ASN A 114 0.40 -4.92 -2.57
CA ASN A 114 0.58 -6.03 -1.63
C ASN A 114 1.88 -6.81 -1.90
N LEU A 115 2.24 -7.04 -3.16
CA LEU A 115 3.52 -7.65 -3.50
C LEU A 115 4.71 -6.76 -3.10
N GLY A 116 4.62 -5.45 -3.38
CA GLY A 116 5.64 -4.49 -2.96
C GLY A 116 5.77 -4.41 -1.44
N GLY A 117 4.66 -4.40 -0.72
CA GLY A 117 4.62 -4.39 0.74
C GLY A 117 5.33 -5.60 1.35
N SER A 118 5.23 -6.77 0.73
CA SER A 118 5.93 -7.98 1.19
C SER A 118 7.43 -7.99 0.90
N ALA A 119 7.94 -7.09 0.05
CA ALA A 119 9.31 -7.10 -0.41
C ALA A 119 10.33 -6.60 0.62
N THR A 120 9.91 -5.79 1.58
CA THR A 120 10.80 -5.17 2.57
C THR A 120 10.24 -5.29 3.99
N MET A 121 11.11 -5.10 4.98
CA MET A 121 10.68 -5.08 6.37
C MET A 121 9.68 -3.95 6.68
N CYS A 122 9.74 -2.84 5.95
CA CYS A 122 8.96 -1.63 6.25
C CYS A 122 7.72 -1.46 5.39
N GLY A 123 7.51 -2.33 4.39
CA GLY A 123 6.40 -2.21 3.47
C GLY A 123 5.05 -2.44 4.14
N ASP A 124 4.92 -3.53 4.88
CA ASP A 124 3.69 -3.87 5.59
C ASP A 124 3.93 -4.19 7.08
N PRO A 125 2.98 -3.90 7.97
CA PRO A 125 3.12 -4.12 9.41
C PRO A 125 3.50 -5.55 9.82
N PRO A 126 3.01 -6.63 9.20
CA PRO A 126 3.44 -8.00 9.50
C PRO A 126 4.94 -8.20 9.38
N ASN A 127 5.57 -7.59 8.35
CA ASN A 127 7.00 -7.72 8.13
C ASN A 127 7.82 -7.01 9.22
N ILE A 128 7.33 -5.89 9.75
CA ILE A 128 7.96 -5.20 10.87
C ILE A 128 7.96 -6.12 12.11
N ILE A 129 6.85 -6.81 12.37
CA ILE A 129 6.71 -7.73 13.49
C ILE A 129 7.68 -8.90 13.32
N ILE A 130 7.67 -9.57 12.17
CA ILE A 130 8.55 -10.70 11.86
C ILE A 130 10.02 -10.27 11.95
N GLY A 131 10.38 -9.17 11.30
CA GLY A 131 11.75 -8.68 11.27
C GLY A 131 12.26 -8.31 12.67
N THR A 132 11.45 -7.62 13.48
CA THR A 132 11.83 -7.22 14.83
C THR A 132 11.96 -8.42 15.75
N SER A 133 11.04 -9.39 15.68
CA SER A 133 11.03 -10.57 16.56
C SER A 133 12.14 -11.55 16.22
N LEU A 134 12.46 -11.73 14.94
CA LEU A 134 13.48 -12.67 14.48
C LEU A 134 14.85 -12.03 14.23
N GLY A 135 14.97 -10.70 14.42
CA GLY A 135 16.21 -9.97 14.24
C GLY A 135 16.62 -9.78 12.77
N TYR A 136 15.68 -9.84 11.83
CA TYR A 136 15.96 -9.61 10.42
C TYR A 136 16.03 -8.10 10.10
N SER A 137 16.94 -7.77 9.19
CA SER A 137 17.13 -6.40 8.72
C SER A 137 16.33 -6.11 7.45
N PHE A 138 16.25 -4.82 7.09
CA PHE A 138 15.70 -4.39 5.79
C PHE A 138 16.38 -5.10 4.62
N THR A 139 17.70 -5.27 4.68
CA THR A 139 18.49 -5.93 3.63
C THR A 139 18.16 -7.42 3.54
N ASP A 140 17.95 -8.10 4.67
CA ASP A 140 17.56 -9.52 4.67
C ASP A 140 16.22 -9.74 3.98
N PHE A 141 15.24 -8.87 4.24
CA PHE A 141 13.97 -8.90 3.51
C PHE A 141 14.17 -8.63 2.03
N LEU A 142 14.89 -7.57 1.66
CA LEU A 142 15.07 -7.18 0.28
C LEU A 142 15.77 -8.27 -0.55
N THR A 143 16.78 -8.94 0.01
CA THR A 143 17.52 -9.99 -0.69
C THR A 143 16.80 -11.32 -0.79
N ASN A 144 15.90 -11.62 0.14
CA ASN A 144 15.14 -12.87 0.15
C ASN A 144 13.71 -12.66 -0.39
N THR A 145 12.85 -12.03 0.40
CA THR A 145 11.44 -11.81 0.00
C THR A 145 11.31 -10.81 -1.13
N GLY A 146 12.18 -9.79 -1.20
CA GLY A 146 12.18 -8.79 -2.26
C GLY A 146 12.47 -9.37 -3.65
N LEU A 147 13.33 -10.38 -3.74
CA LEU A 147 13.58 -11.09 -5.00
C LEU A 147 12.32 -11.83 -5.47
N ILE A 148 11.66 -12.55 -4.56
CA ILE A 148 10.43 -13.29 -4.84
C ILE A 148 9.31 -12.32 -5.23
N ALA A 149 9.15 -11.24 -4.48
CA ALA A 149 8.17 -10.19 -4.75
C ALA A 149 8.41 -9.51 -6.11
N GLY A 150 9.68 -9.26 -6.47
CA GLY A 150 10.06 -8.69 -7.76
C GLY A 150 9.70 -9.60 -8.95
N ILE A 151 10.01 -10.90 -8.85
CA ILE A 151 9.60 -11.88 -9.87
C ILE A 151 8.07 -11.95 -9.95
N SER A 152 7.39 -12.03 -8.82
CA SER A 152 5.93 -12.07 -8.74
C SER A 152 5.30 -10.80 -9.33
N LEU A 153 5.90 -9.63 -9.10
CA LEU A 153 5.45 -8.37 -9.66
C LEU A 153 5.47 -8.40 -11.19
N VAL A 154 6.56 -8.89 -11.79
CA VAL A 154 6.66 -9.03 -13.25
C VAL A 154 5.57 -9.96 -13.78
N VAL A 155 5.36 -11.11 -13.13
CA VAL A 155 4.33 -12.08 -13.53
C VAL A 155 2.94 -11.46 -13.42
N VAL A 156 2.65 -10.74 -12.33
CA VAL A 156 1.35 -10.09 -12.11
C VAL A 156 1.11 -8.95 -13.11
N VAL A 157 2.14 -8.14 -13.42
CA VAL A 157 2.04 -7.11 -14.46
C VAL A 157 1.69 -7.73 -15.82
N LEU A 158 2.38 -8.80 -16.19
CA LEU A 158 2.11 -9.52 -17.45
C LEU A 158 0.70 -10.12 -17.44
N TYR A 159 0.30 -10.76 -16.33
CA TYR A 159 -1.03 -11.36 -16.19
C TYR A 159 -2.14 -10.32 -16.38
N PHE A 160 -2.12 -9.23 -15.64
CA PHE A 160 -3.13 -8.18 -15.73
C PHE A 160 -3.13 -7.49 -17.10
N TYR A 161 -1.95 -7.28 -17.69
CA TYR A 161 -1.85 -6.78 -19.07
C TYR A 161 -2.52 -7.72 -20.07
N LEU A 162 -2.28 -9.03 -19.98
CA LEU A 162 -2.88 -10.02 -20.88
C LEU A 162 -4.40 -10.13 -20.70
N VAL A 163 -4.88 -10.06 -19.45
CA VAL A 163 -6.31 -10.14 -19.14
C VAL A 163 -7.06 -8.91 -19.65
N PHE A 164 -6.53 -7.71 -19.41
CA PHE A 164 -7.22 -6.46 -19.70
C PHE A 164 -6.78 -5.77 -21.00
N HIS A 165 -5.84 -6.32 -21.76
CA HIS A 165 -5.29 -5.64 -22.95
C HIS A 165 -6.34 -5.24 -23.99
N LYS A 166 -7.42 -6.00 -24.14
CA LYS A 166 -8.50 -5.68 -25.10
C LYS A 166 -9.28 -4.44 -24.64
N GLU A 167 -9.61 -4.37 -23.35
CA GLU A 167 -10.33 -3.24 -22.75
C GLU A 167 -9.45 -1.97 -22.77
N LEU A 168 -8.17 -2.12 -22.43
CA LEU A 168 -7.19 -1.03 -22.44
C LEU A 168 -6.99 -0.47 -23.86
N ARG A 169 -6.86 -1.32 -24.87
CA ARG A 169 -6.74 -0.87 -26.27
C ARG A 169 -7.99 -0.18 -26.78
N ALA A 170 -9.18 -0.68 -26.41
CA ALA A 170 -10.44 -0.01 -26.77
C ALA A 170 -10.52 1.38 -26.16
N SER A 171 -10.12 1.53 -24.90
CA SER A 171 -10.07 2.81 -24.20
C SER A 171 -9.03 3.77 -24.82
N GLU A 172 -7.86 3.26 -25.18
CA GLU A 172 -6.81 4.04 -25.84
C GLU A 172 -7.24 4.54 -27.22
N ALA A 173 -7.91 3.71 -28.01
CA ALA A 173 -8.47 4.11 -29.30
C ALA A 173 -9.56 5.19 -29.17
N ALA A 174 -10.37 5.13 -28.10
CA ALA A 174 -11.39 6.14 -27.83
C ALA A 174 -10.79 7.48 -27.37
N ALA A 175 -9.61 7.47 -26.73
CA ALA A 175 -8.91 8.67 -26.28
C ALA A 175 -8.18 9.40 -27.42
N VAL A 176 -7.81 8.70 -28.49
CA VAL A 176 -7.18 9.28 -29.69
C VAL A 176 -8.20 10.08 -30.48
N GLY A 177 -8.22 11.38 -30.30
CA GLY A 177 -9.13 12.29 -31.04
C GLY A 177 -9.76 13.38 -30.16
N SER A 178 -9.56 13.32 -28.87
CA SER A 178 -9.99 14.39 -27.96
C SER A 178 -8.88 15.43 -27.85
N ASN A 179 -9.15 16.66 -28.32
CA ASN A 179 -8.33 17.86 -28.05
C ASN A 179 -8.41 18.21 -26.55
N GLN A 180 -7.92 17.34 -25.68
CA GLN A 180 -7.95 17.54 -24.22
C GLN A 180 -6.64 18.20 -23.78
N THR A 181 -6.79 19.28 -23.01
CA THR A 181 -5.66 19.89 -22.30
C THR A 181 -5.33 19.01 -21.09
N TYR A 182 -4.18 18.35 -21.11
CA TYR A 182 -3.74 17.52 -20.00
C TYR A 182 -3.20 18.38 -18.86
N PRO A 183 -3.50 18.07 -17.59
CA PRO A 183 -3.02 18.83 -16.43
C PRO A 183 -1.50 18.81 -16.37
N ASP A 184 -0.90 19.95 -16.04
CA ASP A 184 0.55 20.02 -15.83
C ASP A 184 0.91 19.49 -14.44
N PRO A 185 1.88 18.57 -14.31
CA PRO A 185 2.35 18.08 -13.00
C PRO A 185 2.75 19.20 -12.02
N SER A 186 3.16 20.37 -12.52
CA SER A 186 3.50 21.53 -11.68
C SER A 186 2.30 22.11 -10.92
N GLU A 187 1.08 21.92 -11.41
CA GLU A 187 -0.16 22.36 -10.74
C GLU A 187 -0.42 21.58 -9.43
N ALA A 188 0.14 20.37 -9.30
CA ALA A 188 0.09 19.63 -8.06
C ALA A 188 0.94 20.26 -6.93
N ILE A 189 1.87 21.20 -7.28
CA ILE A 189 2.77 21.86 -6.34
C ILE A 189 2.27 23.28 -6.04
N THR A 190 1.35 23.41 -5.10
CA THR A 190 0.84 24.73 -4.66
C THR A 190 1.79 25.46 -3.70
N ASP A 191 2.61 24.71 -2.95
CA ASP A 191 3.62 25.25 -2.03
C ASP A 191 4.96 24.54 -2.25
N LYS A 192 5.88 25.22 -2.95
CA LYS A 192 7.21 24.68 -3.28
C LYS A 192 8.07 24.40 -2.06
N LYS A 193 7.99 25.24 -1.02
CA LYS A 193 8.79 25.05 0.22
C LYS A 193 8.31 23.82 0.98
N GLY A 194 7.01 23.70 1.22
CA GLY A 194 6.43 22.53 1.88
C GLY A 194 6.65 21.23 1.09
N PHE A 195 6.60 21.30 -0.24
CA PHE A 195 6.92 20.17 -1.12
C PHE A 195 8.36 19.68 -0.95
N ILE A 196 9.35 20.59 -1.01
CA ILE A 196 10.77 20.26 -0.84
C ILE A 196 11.03 19.69 0.54
N ILE A 197 10.51 20.31 1.60
CA ILE A 197 10.69 19.84 2.99
C ILE A 197 10.11 18.42 3.15
N SER A 198 8.89 18.18 2.69
CA SER A 198 8.25 16.86 2.77
C SER A 198 9.03 15.79 1.98
N THR A 199 9.53 16.16 0.81
CA THR A 199 10.33 15.25 -0.03
C THR A 199 11.66 14.90 0.66
N VAL A 200 12.35 15.89 1.22
CA VAL A 200 13.61 15.67 1.95
C VAL A 200 13.39 14.79 3.17
N ILE A 201 12.34 15.06 3.96
CA ILE A 201 12.00 14.22 5.14
C ILE A 201 11.69 12.80 4.70
N PHE A 202 10.92 12.61 3.64
CA PHE A 202 10.61 11.28 3.11
C PHE A 202 11.87 10.53 2.66
N LEU A 203 12.73 11.17 1.87
CA LEU A 203 14.00 10.56 1.45
C LEU A 203 14.92 10.24 2.63
N CYS A 204 14.96 11.12 3.64
CA CYS A 204 15.70 10.86 4.87
C CYS A 204 15.14 9.64 5.62
N ALA A 205 13.82 9.51 5.72
CA ALA A 205 13.17 8.35 6.31
C ALA A 205 13.54 7.06 5.58
N VAL A 206 13.46 7.06 4.25
CA VAL A 206 13.85 5.90 3.41
C VAL A 206 15.32 5.54 3.63
N ALA A 207 16.22 6.54 3.61
CA ALA A 207 17.65 6.32 3.84
C ALA A 207 17.92 5.70 5.21
N LEU A 208 17.30 6.21 6.28
CA LEU A 208 17.43 5.67 7.63
C LEU A 208 16.87 4.24 7.74
N LEU A 209 15.74 3.95 7.08
CA LEU A 209 15.16 2.61 7.06
C LEU A 209 16.05 1.61 6.32
N VAL A 210 16.65 2.00 5.21
CA VAL A 210 17.59 1.14 4.46
C VAL A 210 18.87 0.87 5.26
N THR A 211 19.34 1.86 5.99
CA THR A 211 20.61 1.78 6.75
C THR A 211 20.43 1.40 8.23
N HIS A 212 19.22 1.02 8.67
CA HIS A 212 18.95 0.80 10.09
C HIS A 212 19.82 -0.29 10.71
N ALA A 213 20.12 -1.36 9.97
CA ALA A 213 20.98 -2.44 10.45
C ALA A 213 22.44 -1.98 10.67
N GLN A 214 22.95 -1.07 9.85
CA GLN A 214 24.31 -0.54 9.95
C GLN A 214 24.42 0.53 11.05
N THR A 215 23.36 1.30 11.26
CA THR A 215 23.31 2.35 12.28
C THR A 215 22.93 1.85 13.67
N GLY A 216 22.44 0.62 13.80
CA GLY A 216 21.93 0.05 15.04
C GLY A 216 20.63 0.71 15.53
N LEU A 217 20.00 1.56 14.70
CA LEU A 217 18.74 2.21 15.03
C LEU A 217 17.59 1.25 14.80
N THR A 218 16.70 1.12 15.77
CA THR A 218 15.46 0.36 15.57
C THR A 218 14.50 1.13 14.67
N VAL A 219 13.64 0.41 13.93
CA VAL A 219 12.59 1.01 13.09
C VAL A 219 11.70 1.97 13.89
N SER A 220 11.41 1.62 15.14
CA SER A 220 10.63 2.47 16.05
C SER A 220 11.35 3.79 16.38
N CYS A 221 12.67 3.76 16.66
CA CYS A 221 13.47 4.97 16.86
C CYS A 221 13.45 5.90 15.65
N ILE A 222 13.60 5.31 14.46
CA ILE A 222 13.54 6.06 13.19
C ILE A 222 12.17 6.70 13.03
N GLY A 223 11.08 5.97 13.29
CA GLY A 223 9.71 6.49 13.23
C GLY A 223 9.49 7.67 14.16
N VAL A 224 9.93 7.56 15.42
CA VAL A 224 9.84 8.66 16.39
C VAL A 224 10.66 9.86 15.95
N PHE A 225 11.90 9.65 15.50
CA PHE A 225 12.78 10.73 15.01
C PHE A 225 12.14 11.48 13.83
N ILE A 226 11.68 10.76 12.80
CA ILE A 226 11.04 11.36 11.64
C ILE A 226 9.75 12.09 12.02
N THR A 227 8.98 11.56 12.98
CA THR A 227 7.78 12.22 13.50
C THR A 227 8.14 13.56 14.14
N ILE A 228 9.14 13.60 15.01
CA ILE A 228 9.59 14.83 15.66
C ILE A 228 10.07 15.85 14.61
N VAL A 229 10.91 15.43 13.65
CA VAL A 229 11.38 16.31 12.57
C VAL A 229 10.22 16.85 11.75
N THR A 230 9.24 16.02 11.43
CA THR A 230 8.03 16.44 10.69
C THR A 230 7.20 17.47 11.48
N LEU A 231 7.01 17.27 12.77
CA LEU A 231 6.27 18.20 13.63
C LEU A 231 7.00 19.54 13.78
N ILE A 232 8.32 19.52 13.92
CA ILE A 232 9.14 20.74 13.96
C ILE A 232 9.05 21.49 12.63
N ALA A 233 9.18 20.79 11.50
CA ALA A 233 9.08 21.36 10.17
C ALA A 233 7.67 21.93 9.88
N ALA A 234 6.62 21.31 10.41
CA ALA A 234 5.25 21.79 10.28
C ALA A 234 4.96 23.06 11.11
N GLY A 235 5.73 23.33 12.15
CA GLY A 235 5.60 24.52 12.98
C GLY A 235 4.17 24.75 13.50
N ARG A 236 3.51 25.82 13.05
CA ARG A 236 2.13 26.16 13.46
C ARG A 236 1.07 25.14 13.03
N ASP A 237 1.35 24.36 12.01
CA ASP A 237 0.44 23.33 11.50
C ASP A 237 0.62 21.97 12.19
N ALA A 238 1.58 21.82 13.12
CA ALA A 238 1.84 20.58 13.85
C ALA A 238 0.60 20.03 14.57
N LEU A 239 -0.19 20.91 15.22
CA LEU A 239 -1.44 20.51 15.88
C LEU A 239 -2.48 19.96 14.88
N LYS A 240 -2.53 20.49 13.66
CA LYS A 240 -3.41 19.95 12.62
C LYS A 240 -2.96 18.55 12.18
N LEU A 241 -1.65 18.32 12.06
CA LEU A 241 -1.09 17.01 11.74
C LEU A 241 -1.40 15.97 12.82
N ILE A 242 -1.25 16.34 14.10
CA ILE A 242 -1.59 15.46 15.23
C ILE A 242 -3.07 15.08 15.22
N LYS A 243 -3.97 16.01 14.92
CA LYS A 243 -5.41 15.73 14.83
C LYS A 243 -5.81 14.83 13.66
N GLN A 244 -4.94 14.70 12.64
CA GLN A 244 -5.16 13.85 11.48
C GLN A 244 -4.59 12.42 11.65
N ILE A 245 -3.97 12.13 12.79
CA ILE A 245 -3.51 10.77 13.11
C ILE A 245 -4.73 9.85 13.21
N ASP A 246 -4.62 8.70 12.59
CA ASP A 246 -5.64 7.66 12.70
C ASP A 246 -5.54 6.92 14.05
N TYR A 247 -6.14 7.53 15.06
CA TYR A 247 -6.17 6.96 16.41
C TYR A 247 -6.94 5.62 16.47
N LYS A 248 -7.86 5.36 15.55
CA LYS A 248 -8.61 4.09 15.50
C LYS A 248 -7.68 2.95 15.14
N THR A 249 -6.86 3.15 14.11
CA THR A 249 -5.85 2.17 13.72
C THR A 249 -4.80 1.96 14.82
N LEU A 250 -4.36 3.01 15.51
CA LEU A 250 -3.44 2.86 16.64
C LEU A 250 -4.06 2.05 17.79
N LEU A 251 -5.31 2.33 18.17
CA LEU A 251 -6.02 1.58 19.20
C LEU A 251 -6.27 0.13 18.79
N PHE A 252 -6.56 -0.10 17.51
CA PHE A 252 -6.66 -1.46 16.97
C PHE A 252 -5.36 -2.24 17.16
N PHE A 253 -4.20 -1.68 16.81
CA PHE A 253 -2.91 -2.33 17.01
C PHE A 253 -2.61 -2.59 18.48
N ILE A 254 -2.88 -1.64 19.36
CA ILE A 254 -2.70 -1.84 20.82
C ILE A 254 -3.55 -3.02 21.29
N GLY A 255 -4.82 -3.06 20.93
CA GLY A 255 -5.72 -4.17 21.28
C GLY A 255 -5.26 -5.50 20.71
N LEU A 256 -4.80 -5.49 19.46
CA LEU A 256 -4.26 -6.66 18.78
C LEU A 256 -3.06 -7.24 19.52
N PHE A 257 -2.05 -6.43 19.85
CA PHE A 257 -0.88 -6.89 20.58
C PHE A 257 -1.20 -7.37 21.98
N MET A 258 -2.22 -6.79 22.64
CA MET A 258 -2.72 -7.31 23.92
C MET A 258 -3.31 -8.72 23.77
N VAL A 259 -4.11 -8.96 22.73
CA VAL A 259 -4.70 -10.27 22.48
C VAL A 259 -3.62 -11.30 22.13
N VAL A 260 -2.69 -10.96 21.24
CA VAL A 260 -1.58 -11.87 20.86
C VAL A 260 -0.70 -12.18 22.07
N GLY A 261 -0.33 -11.19 22.88
CA GLY A 261 0.42 -11.41 24.11
C GLY A 261 -0.34 -12.29 25.13
N GLY A 262 -1.67 -12.16 25.18
CA GLY A 262 -2.52 -13.06 25.98
C GLY A 262 -2.48 -14.50 25.45
N LEU A 263 -2.56 -14.70 24.13
CA LEU A 263 -2.46 -16.02 23.50
C LEU A 263 -1.08 -16.67 23.74
N GLU A 264 -0.03 -15.89 23.68
CA GLU A 264 1.33 -16.34 23.98
C GLU A 264 1.43 -16.84 25.44
N GLN A 265 0.94 -16.06 26.39
CA GLN A 265 0.97 -16.42 27.81
C GLN A 265 0.13 -17.66 28.14
N THR A 266 -0.95 -17.92 27.42
CA THR A 266 -1.77 -19.13 27.58
C THR A 266 -1.10 -20.39 27.03
N GLY A 267 -0.01 -20.26 26.28
CA GLY A 267 0.71 -21.37 25.66
C GLY A 267 0.01 -21.95 24.42
N ILE A 268 -1.10 -21.38 23.97
CA ILE A 268 -1.85 -21.87 22.80
C ILE A 268 -0.95 -21.83 21.54
N LEU A 269 -0.14 -20.78 21.37
CA LEU A 269 0.77 -20.66 20.24
C LEU A 269 1.80 -21.80 20.22
N LYS A 270 2.32 -22.17 21.40
CA LYS A 270 3.25 -23.29 21.54
C LYS A 270 2.60 -24.64 21.18
N VAL A 271 1.33 -24.83 21.53
CA VAL A 271 0.57 -26.03 21.15
C VAL A 271 0.41 -26.08 19.62
N MET A 272 0.09 -24.97 18.97
CA MET A 272 -0.02 -24.90 17.51
C MET A 272 1.32 -25.18 16.82
N ALA A 273 2.41 -24.59 17.31
CA ALA A 273 3.75 -24.82 16.79
C ALA A 273 4.17 -26.29 16.91
N ASN A 274 3.95 -26.91 18.07
CA ASN A 274 4.22 -28.32 18.29
C ASN A 274 3.40 -29.22 17.37
N PHE A 275 2.11 -28.93 17.19
CA PHE A 275 1.23 -29.65 16.26
C PHE A 275 1.74 -29.63 14.82
N ILE A 276 2.22 -28.48 14.35
CA ILE A 276 2.84 -28.36 13.01
C ILE A 276 4.15 -29.17 12.97
N GLY A 277 4.95 -29.10 14.04
CA GLY A 277 6.19 -29.87 14.17
C GLY A 277 5.94 -31.39 14.12
N ASP A 278 4.96 -31.86 14.85
CA ASP A 278 4.58 -33.28 14.91
C ASP A 278 4.08 -33.82 13.57
N ILE A 279 3.20 -33.08 12.89
CA ILE A 279 2.71 -33.47 11.56
C ILE A 279 3.84 -33.48 10.53
N SER A 280 4.80 -32.56 10.63
CA SER A 280 5.92 -32.50 9.71
C SER A 280 6.94 -33.60 9.88
N ASN A 281 6.90 -34.37 11.01
CA ASN A 281 7.84 -35.44 11.35
C ASN A 281 9.32 -35.01 11.17
N GLY A 282 9.65 -33.78 11.46
CA GLY A 282 10.99 -33.21 11.26
C GLY A 282 11.38 -32.95 9.79
N ASN A 283 10.46 -33.12 8.84
CA ASN A 283 10.70 -32.79 7.45
C ASN A 283 10.49 -31.29 7.24
N LEU A 284 11.59 -30.55 7.06
CA LEU A 284 11.60 -29.11 6.88
C LEU A 284 10.75 -28.66 5.69
N MET A 285 10.80 -29.36 4.55
CA MET A 285 10.02 -29.00 3.36
C MET A 285 8.52 -29.15 3.60
N LEU A 286 8.12 -30.20 4.31
CA LEU A 286 6.71 -30.40 4.67
C LEU A 286 6.25 -29.32 5.66
N MET A 287 7.07 -28.98 6.65
CA MET A 287 6.78 -27.91 7.60
C MET A 287 6.57 -26.57 6.89
N ILE A 288 7.50 -26.20 5.99
CA ILE A 288 7.38 -24.97 5.19
C ILE A 288 6.11 -24.98 4.35
N ALA A 289 5.80 -26.09 3.70
CA ALA A 289 4.58 -26.22 2.89
C ALA A 289 3.31 -26.07 3.72
N ILE A 290 3.25 -26.68 4.90
CA ILE A 290 2.12 -26.59 5.83
C ILE A 290 1.93 -25.14 6.28
N ILE A 291 3.01 -24.48 6.74
CA ILE A 291 2.97 -23.08 7.17
C ILE A 291 2.51 -22.17 6.03
N LEU A 292 3.08 -22.35 4.83
CA LEU A 292 2.75 -21.54 3.65
C LEU A 292 1.25 -21.63 3.31
N TRP A 293 0.72 -22.85 3.19
CA TRP A 293 -0.67 -23.05 2.80
C TRP A 293 -1.67 -22.66 3.88
N ILE A 294 -1.38 -22.98 5.15
CA ILE A 294 -2.21 -22.55 6.27
C ILE A 294 -2.22 -21.01 6.35
N SER A 295 -1.05 -20.38 6.20
CA SER A 295 -0.96 -18.91 6.19
C SER A 295 -1.74 -18.29 5.05
N ALA A 296 -1.64 -18.83 3.83
CA ALA A 296 -2.37 -18.34 2.68
C ALA A 296 -3.89 -18.46 2.86
N ILE A 297 -4.37 -19.60 3.38
CA ILE A 297 -5.79 -19.83 3.62
C ILE A 297 -6.28 -18.94 4.78
N ALA A 298 -5.56 -18.88 5.89
CA ALA A 298 -5.93 -18.07 7.04
C ALA A 298 -5.98 -16.58 6.70
N SER A 299 -4.99 -16.09 5.95
CA SER A 299 -4.92 -14.70 5.47
C SER A 299 -6.09 -14.30 4.56
N ALA A 300 -6.77 -15.26 3.94
CA ALA A 300 -7.98 -14.97 3.16
C ALA A 300 -9.19 -14.61 4.02
N PHE A 301 -9.20 -14.96 5.31
CA PHE A 301 -10.31 -14.77 6.24
C PHE A 301 -9.95 -13.87 7.43
N VAL A 302 -8.69 -13.84 7.82
CA VAL A 302 -8.16 -13.11 8.98
C VAL A 302 -7.15 -12.09 8.49
N ASP A 303 -7.11 -10.93 9.12
CA ASP A 303 -6.10 -9.92 8.83
C ASP A 303 -4.68 -10.50 9.01
N ASN A 304 -3.77 -10.12 8.12
CA ASN A 304 -2.38 -10.61 8.07
C ASN A 304 -1.60 -10.32 9.35
N ILE A 305 -1.91 -9.22 10.02
CA ILE A 305 -1.18 -8.74 11.20
C ILE A 305 -1.37 -9.67 12.40
N PRO A 306 -2.63 -9.98 12.83
CA PRO A 306 -2.85 -10.96 13.90
C PRO A 306 -2.22 -12.29 13.57
N PHE A 307 -2.36 -12.74 12.34
CA PHE A 307 -1.87 -14.04 11.93
C PHE A 307 -0.34 -14.11 11.99
N ALA A 308 0.37 -13.11 11.43
CA ALA A 308 1.83 -13.05 11.51
C ALA A 308 2.33 -13.03 12.96
N ALA A 309 1.68 -12.24 13.83
CA ALA A 309 2.03 -12.17 15.24
C ALA A 309 1.80 -13.48 16.01
N THR A 310 0.90 -14.37 15.52
CA THR A 310 0.67 -15.69 16.14
C THR A 310 1.62 -16.78 15.63
N MET A 311 2.30 -16.55 14.50
CA MET A 311 3.21 -17.54 13.88
C MET A 311 4.68 -17.37 14.30
N ILE A 312 5.02 -16.29 15.00
CA ILE A 312 6.36 -16.02 15.55
C ILE A 312 6.48 -16.62 16.94
#